data_212d4ffb31e620ff24241ef8b34af61a
#
_entry.id   212d4ffb31e620ff24241ef8b34af61a
#
_cell.length_a   1.000
_cell.length_b   1.000
_cell.length_c   1.000
_cell.angle_alpha   90.00
_cell.angle_beta   90.00
_cell.angle_gamma   90.00
#
_symmetry.space_group_name_H-M   'P 1'
#
loop_
_entity.id
_entity.type
_entity.pdbx_description
1 polymer ?
#
loop_
_entity_poly.entity_id
_entity_poly.type
_entity_poly.pdbx_seq_one_letter_code
_entity_poly.pdbx_strand_id
1 'polypeptide(L)'
;DTAHGHSEGVIERVRWVKRHYPQVDVIGGNIATGAAALALVEAGADAVKVGIGPGSICTTRIVTGVGVPQIMAIESVAKAIHGSGVPLIADGGIRYSGDLAKAIAAGAHSAMMGGAFAGTEEAPGEVELFQGRSYKSYRGMGSLGAMQAGSSDRYFQEGGSDGASSAKLVPEGIEGQVPYKGSLVAIIFQMAGGLRASMHY
;
A
#
# COMPACT_ATOMS: atom_id res chain seq x y z
N ASP A 1 -4.71 -7.88 2.26
CA ASP A 1 -3.51 -7.08 1.99
C ASP A 1 -2.27 -7.82 2.50
N THR A 2 -1.35 -8.16 1.61
CA THR A 2 -0.13 -8.93 1.92
C THR A 2 1.08 -8.33 1.19
N ALA A 3 2.29 -8.69 1.63
CA ALA A 3 3.52 -8.28 0.95
C ALA A 3 3.68 -8.93 -0.42
N HIS A 4 3.04 -10.09 -0.65
CA HIS A 4 3.08 -10.84 -1.92
C HIS A 4 1.71 -11.39 -2.28
N GLY A 5 0.91 -10.56 -2.96
CA GLY A 5 -0.47 -10.88 -3.35
C GLY A 5 -0.61 -11.97 -4.43
N HIS A 6 0.47 -12.34 -5.12
CA HIS A 6 0.46 -13.43 -6.11
C HIS A 6 0.81 -14.80 -5.50
N SER A 7 0.87 -14.92 -4.18
CA SER A 7 1.05 -16.22 -3.54
C SER A 7 -0.23 -17.05 -3.61
N GLU A 8 -0.08 -18.39 -3.70
CA GLU A 8 -1.20 -19.31 -3.82
C GLU A 8 -2.20 -19.19 -2.67
N GLY A 9 -1.70 -19.08 -1.43
CA GLY A 9 -2.56 -18.91 -0.26
C GLY A 9 -3.40 -17.63 -0.29
N VAL A 10 -2.91 -16.54 -0.90
CA VAL A 10 -3.70 -15.31 -1.08
C VAL A 10 -4.78 -15.52 -2.14
N ILE A 11 -4.44 -16.12 -3.28
CA ILE A 11 -5.38 -16.43 -4.36
C ILE A 11 -6.51 -17.36 -3.85
N GLU A 12 -6.16 -18.41 -3.13
CA GLU A 12 -7.13 -19.31 -2.51
C GLU A 12 -8.03 -18.62 -1.48
N ARG A 13 -7.45 -17.70 -0.69
CA ARG A 13 -8.23 -16.94 0.29
C ARG A 13 -9.23 -16.00 -0.39
N VAL A 14 -8.85 -15.35 -1.49
CA VAL A 14 -9.80 -14.56 -2.30
C VAL A 14 -10.94 -15.43 -2.79
N ARG A 15 -10.65 -16.58 -3.40
CA ARG A 15 -11.66 -17.53 -3.86
C ARG A 15 -12.58 -18.00 -2.73
N TRP A 16 -12.00 -18.26 -1.56
CA TRP A 16 -12.75 -18.70 -0.39
C TRP A 16 -13.72 -17.62 0.09
N VAL A 17 -13.27 -16.36 0.23
CA VAL A 17 -14.13 -15.24 0.65
C VAL A 17 -15.26 -15.04 -0.35
N LYS A 18 -14.98 -15.01 -1.63
CA LYS A 18 -16.00 -14.79 -2.67
C LYS A 18 -17.05 -15.92 -2.71
N ARG A 19 -16.68 -17.15 -2.38
CA ARG A 19 -17.62 -18.27 -2.28
C ARG A 19 -18.51 -18.20 -1.04
N HIS A 20 -17.96 -17.81 0.11
CA HIS A 20 -18.70 -17.84 1.38
C HIS A 20 -19.41 -16.51 1.68
N TYR A 21 -18.91 -15.41 1.13
CA TYR A 21 -19.44 -14.06 1.33
C TYR A 21 -19.53 -13.31 -0.01
N PRO A 22 -20.38 -13.76 -0.95
CA PRO A 22 -20.43 -13.22 -2.31
C PRO A 22 -20.84 -11.73 -2.35
N GLN A 23 -21.48 -11.23 -1.29
CA GLN A 23 -21.90 -9.83 -1.17
C GLN A 23 -20.79 -8.91 -0.69
N VAL A 24 -19.60 -9.44 -0.32
CA VAL A 24 -18.46 -8.63 0.16
C VAL A 24 -17.50 -8.40 -0.98
N ASP A 25 -17.15 -7.14 -1.21
CA ASP A 25 -16.09 -6.78 -2.15
C ASP A 25 -14.71 -7.12 -1.60
N VAL A 26 -13.88 -7.73 -2.44
CA VAL A 26 -12.53 -8.19 -2.08
C VAL A 26 -11.49 -7.45 -2.90
N ILE A 27 -10.64 -6.67 -2.24
CA ILE A 27 -9.48 -6.03 -2.85
C ILE A 27 -8.27 -6.95 -2.66
N GLY A 28 -7.74 -7.49 -3.75
CA GLY A 28 -6.54 -8.33 -3.74
C GLY A 28 -5.25 -7.52 -3.86
N GLY A 29 -4.20 -7.87 -3.10
CA GLY A 29 -2.91 -7.20 -3.18
C GLY A 29 -1.94 -7.52 -2.03
N ASN A 30 -0.68 -6.98 -2.09
CA ASN A 30 -0.19 -6.13 -3.17
C ASN A 30 0.49 -6.94 -4.28
N ILE A 31 0.42 -6.40 -5.47
CA ILE A 31 1.01 -7.01 -6.67
C ILE A 31 1.81 -5.97 -7.46
N ALA A 32 2.58 -6.42 -8.45
CA ALA A 32 3.37 -5.54 -9.32
C ALA A 32 3.40 -5.97 -10.78
N THR A 33 2.70 -7.05 -11.15
CA THR A 33 2.73 -7.62 -12.50
C THR A 33 1.34 -7.91 -13.05
N GLY A 34 1.20 -7.85 -14.38
CA GLY A 34 -0.05 -8.19 -15.06
C GLY A 34 -0.50 -9.63 -14.80
N ALA A 35 0.44 -10.59 -14.73
CA ALA A 35 0.12 -11.99 -14.43
C ALA A 35 -0.53 -12.15 -13.05
N ALA A 36 0.00 -11.44 -12.04
CA ALA A 36 -0.57 -11.44 -10.69
C ALA A 36 -1.99 -10.84 -10.68
N ALA A 37 -2.20 -9.77 -11.45
CA ALA A 37 -3.51 -9.14 -11.56
C ALA A 37 -4.54 -10.09 -12.19
N LEU A 38 -4.19 -10.76 -13.28
CA LEU A 38 -5.06 -11.75 -13.91
C LEU A 38 -5.44 -12.88 -12.94
N ALA A 39 -4.47 -13.41 -12.20
CA ALA A 39 -4.72 -14.47 -11.22
C ALA A 39 -5.71 -14.03 -10.11
N LEU A 40 -5.61 -12.77 -9.65
CA LEU A 40 -6.56 -12.21 -8.68
C LEU A 40 -7.94 -11.98 -9.27
N VAL A 41 -8.03 -11.47 -10.51
CA VAL A 41 -9.30 -11.30 -11.23
C VAL A 41 -9.99 -12.65 -11.44
N GLU A 42 -9.27 -13.67 -11.88
CA GLU A 42 -9.79 -15.05 -12.03
C GLU A 42 -10.23 -15.65 -10.69
N ALA A 43 -9.60 -15.26 -9.60
CA ALA A 43 -10.02 -15.65 -8.25
C ALA A 43 -11.28 -14.94 -7.75
N GLY A 44 -11.77 -13.93 -8.47
CA GLY A 44 -12.96 -13.16 -8.18
C GLY A 44 -12.71 -11.87 -7.39
N ALA A 45 -11.49 -11.34 -7.37
CA ALA A 45 -11.23 -10.04 -6.74
C ALA A 45 -12.00 -8.91 -7.43
N ASP A 46 -12.62 -8.04 -6.65
CA ASP A 46 -13.40 -6.89 -7.13
C ASP A 46 -12.50 -5.67 -7.41
N ALA A 47 -11.30 -5.63 -6.85
CA ALA A 47 -10.25 -4.67 -7.16
C ALA A 47 -8.87 -5.26 -6.92
N VAL A 48 -7.84 -4.68 -7.54
CA VAL A 48 -6.44 -5.06 -7.32
C VAL A 48 -5.62 -3.87 -6.83
N LYS A 49 -4.71 -4.12 -5.88
CA LYS A 49 -3.86 -3.09 -5.28
C LYS A 49 -2.39 -3.30 -5.65
N VAL A 50 -1.78 -2.28 -6.27
CA VAL A 50 -0.49 -2.34 -6.94
C VAL A 50 0.55 -1.52 -6.20
N GLY A 51 1.65 -2.17 -5.83
CA GLY A 51 2.80 -1.53 -5.21
C GLY A 51 3.59 -2.48 -4.33
N ILE A 52 4.82 -2.78 -4.72
CA ILE A 52 5.78 -3.58 -3.93
C ILE A 52 6.95 -2.67 -3.57
N GLY A 53 6.96 -2.22 -2.32
CA GLY A 53 8.02 -1.43 -1.73
C GLY A 53 8.13 0.05 -2.16
N PRO A 54 7.13 0.75 -2.74
CA PRO A 54 7.27 2.14 -3.13
C PRO A 54 7.08 3.13 -1.98
N GLY A 55 6.52 2.71 -0.84
CA GLY A 55 6.24 3.57 0.31
C GLY A 55 7.49 4.10 0.98
N SER A 56 7.42 5.33 1.53
CA SER A 56 8.56 5.98 2.18
C SER A 56 9.07 5.27 3.44
N ILE A 57 8.21 4.51 4.10
CA ILE A 57 8.52 3.72 5.30
C ILE A 57 8.85 2.26 4.98
N CYS A 58 8.75 1.86 3.71
CA CYS A 58 9.01 0.49 3.27
C CYS A 58 10.49 0.33 2.89
N THR A 59 11.12 -0.71 3.42
CA THR A 59 12.52 -1.07 3.11
C THR A 59 12.64 -2.40 2.36
N THR A 60 11.53 -2.99 1.91
CA THR A 60 11.52 -4.25 1.15
C THR A 60 12.53 -4.23 0.00
N ARG A 61 12.56 -3.17 -0.80
CA ARG A 61 13.50 -3.05 -1.94
C ARG A 61 14.96 -3.05 -1.52
N ILE A 62 15.26 -2.53 -0.33
CA ILE A 62 16.62 -2.44 0.22
C ILE A 62 17.02 -3.78 0.85
N VAL A 63 16.11 -4.36 1.64
CA VAL A 63 16.38 -5.57 2.44
C VAL A 63 16.35 -6.83 1.57
N THR A 64 15.39 -6.92 0.64
CA THR A 64 15.17 -8.13 -0.18
C THR A 64 15.62 -7.99 -1.62
N GLY A 65 15.84 -6.77 -2.10
CA GLY A 65 16.08 -6.49 -3.53
C GLY A 65 14.82 -6.60 -4.40
N VAL A 66 13.66 -6.91 -3.83
CA VAL A 66 12.41 -7.11 -4.56
C VAL A 66 11.66 -5.79 -4.74
N GLY A 67 11.18 -5.54 -5.95
CA GLY A 67 10.37 -4.36 -6.27
C GLY A 67 10.30 -4.11 -7.77
N VAL A 68 9.30 -3.31 -8.17
CA VAL A 68 9.12 -2.85 -9.55
C VAL A 68 8.90 -1.34 -9.51
N PRO A 69 9.46 -0.56 -10.45
CA PRO A 69 9.15 0.87 -10.56
C PRO A 69 7.64 1.08 -10.65
N GLN A 70 7.10 1.97 -9.82
CA GLN A 70 5.66 2.03 -9.56
C GLN A 70 4.82 2.32 -10.82
N ILE A 71 5.25 3.24 -11.68
CA ILE A 71 4.54 3.53 -12.94
C ILE A 71 4.53 2.32 -13.85
N MET A 72 5.66 1.61 -13.97
CA MET A 72 5.76 0.38 -14.76
C MET A 72 4.81 -0.71 -14.22
N ALA A 73 4.73 -0.87 -12.89
CA ALA A 73 3.82 -1.82 -12.27
C ALA A 73 2.34 -1.47 -12.57
N ILE A 74 1.97 -0.19 -12.44
CA ILE A 74 0.62 0.29 -12.76
C ILE A 74 0.28 0.03 -14.23
N GLU A 75 1.15 0.41 -15.16
CA GLU A 75 0.93 0.19 -16.60
C GLU A 75 0.80 -1.29 -16.95
N SER A 76 1.67 -2.13 -16.39
CA SER A 76 1.64 -3.59 -16.64
C SER A 76 0.32 -4.20 -16.19
N VAL A 77 -0.16 -3.81 -14.99
CA VAL A 77 -1.43 -4.29 -14.45
C VAL A 77 -2.60 -3.72 -15.23
N ALA A 78 -2.64 -2.40 -15.49
CA ALA A 78 -3.71 -1.75 -16.24
C ALA A 78 -3.91 -2.38 -17.63
N LYS A 79 -2.82 -2.67 -18.35
CA LYS A 79 -2.86 -3.37 -19.64
C LYS A 79 -3.44 -4.77 -19.52
N ALA A 80 -3.03 -5.53 -18.49
CA ALA A 80 -3.44 -6.91 -18.31
C ALA A 80 -4.93 -7.05 -18.00
N ILE A 81 -5.48 -6.18 -17.14
CA ILE A 81 -6.88 -6.23 -16.71
C ILE A 81 -7.82 -5.35 -17.55
N HIS A 82 -7.31 -4.77 -18.65
CA HIS A 82 -8.13 -3.94 -19.53
C HIS A 82 -9.39 -4.70 -20.00
N GLY A 83 -10.54 -4.08 -19.85
CA GLY A 83 -11.83 -4.68 -20.21
C GLY A 83 -12.43 -5.65 -19.19
N SER A 84 -11.72 -5.99 -18.11
CA SER A 84 -12.26 -6.87 -17.05
C SER A 84 -13.33 -6.21 -16.17
N GLY A 85 -13.37 -4.88 -16.13
CA GLY A 85 -14.21 -4.12 -15.20
C GLY A 85 -13.64 -4.02 -13.77
N VAL A 86 -12.51 -4.66 -13.49
CA VAL A 86 -11.86 -4.64 -12.17
C VAL A 86 -10.96 -3.41 -12.03
N PRO A 87 -11.19 -2.51 -11.06
CA PRO A 87 -10.38 -1.31 -10.86
C PRO A 87 -9.01 -1.61 -10.25
N LEU A 88 -8.06 -0.72 -10.52
CA LEU A 88 -6.70 -0.73 -10.00
C LEU A 88 -6.49 0.40 -9.00
N ILE A 89 -5.91 0.07 -7.84
CA ILE A 89 -5.51 1.02 -6.80
C ILE A 89 -3.98 1.13 -6.84
N ALA A 90 -3.44 2.33 -7.09
CA ALA A 90 -2.01 2.59 -6.99
C ALA A 90 -1.63 2.85 -5.52
N ASP A 91 -0.83 1.96 -4.93
CA ASP A 91 -0.48 2.02 -3.52
C ASP A 91 1.00 2.35 -3.31
N GLY A 92 1.24 3.50 -2.71
CA GLY A 92 2.56 3.95 -2.28
C GLY A 92 3.34 4.76 -3.31
N GLY A 93 4.36 5.47 -2.82
CA GLY A 93 5.25 6.30 -3.63
C GLY A 93 4.69 7.67 -4.04
N ILE A 94 3.46 7.99 -3.66
CA ILE A 94 2.80 9.27 -3.96
C ILE A 94 3.16 10.29 -2.88
N ARG A 95 3.97 11.28 -3.24
CA ARG A 95 4.43 12.35 -2.35
C ARG A 95 3.83 13.70 -2.69
N TYR A 96 3.56 13.93 -3.97
CA TYR A 96 3.06 15.17 -4.52
C TYR A 96 1.82 14.91 -5.38
N SER A 97 1.02 15.93 -5.60
CA SER A 97 -0.16 15.84 -6.48
C SER A 97 0.18 15.42 -7.91
N GLY A 98 1.36 15.81 -8.41
CA GLY A 98 1.85 15.34 -9.70
C GLY A 98 2.10 13.83 -9.77
N ASP A 99 2.47 13.19 -8.66
CA ASP A 99 2.63 11.72 -8.62
C ASP A 99 1.25 11.04 -8.71
N LEU A 100 0.22 11.61 -8.06
CA LEU A 100 -1.16 11.16 -8.20
C LEU A 100 -1.63 11.26 -9.66
N ALA A 101 -1.40 12.40 -10.32
CA ALA A 101 -1.76 12.59 -11.71
C ALA A 101 -1.08 11.56 -12.63
N LYS A 102 0.21 11.28 -12.42
CA LYS A 102 0.95 10.25 -13.18
C LYS A 102 0.39 8.85 -12.93
N ALA A 103 0.03 8.50 -11.70
CA ALA A 103 -0.56 7.21 -11.37
C ALA A 103 -1.90 7.00 -12.11
N ILE A 104 -2.77 8.03 -12.10
CA ILE A 104 -4.05 7.99 -12.83
C ILE A 104 -3.81 7.90 -14.34
N ALA A 105 -2.89 8.71 -14.90
CA ALA A 105 -2.56 8.66 -16.32
C ALA A 105 -1.97 7.30 -16.76
N ALA A 106 -1.26 6.61 -15.87
CA ALA A 106 -0.74 5.27 -16.11
C ALA A 106 -1.81 4.15 -16.03
N GLY A 107 -3.05 4.48 -15.64
CA GLY A 107 -4.18 3.56 -15.62
C GLY A 107 -4.73 3.21 -14.24
N ALA A 108 -4.28 3.88 -13.17
CA ALA A 108 -4.90 3.71 -11.87
C ALA A 108 -6.27 4.40 -11.79
N HIS A 109 -7.23 3.76 -11.10
CA HIS A 109 -8.56 4.32 -10.86
C HIS A 109 -8.63 5.10 -9.55
N SER A 110 -7.79 4.72 -8.59
CA SER A 110 -7.64 5.39 -7.30
C SER A 110 -6.23 5.21 -6.76
N ALA A 111 -5.92 5.91 -5.67
CA ALA A 111 -4.60 5.87 -5.06
C ALA A 111 -4.69 5.70 -3.54
N MET A 112 -3.78 4.88 -3.00
CA MET A 112 -3.56 4.73 -1.56
C MET A 112 -2.29 5.47 -1.16
N MET A 113 -2.40 6.34 -0.15
CA MET A 113 -1.33 7.22 0.31
C MET A 113 -1.13 7.08 1.81
N GLY A 114 0.04 6.62 2.25
CA GLY A 114 0.40 6.57 3.67
C GLY A 114 1.09 7.85 4.14
N GLY A 115 2.29 8.12 3.65
CA GLY A 115 3.13 9.24 4.11
C GLY A 115 2.52 10.63 3.89
N ALA A 116 1.68 10.80 2.87
CA ALA A 116 0.97 12.05 2.63
C ALA A 116 0.02 12.39 3.79
N PHE A 117 -0.66 11.39 4.33
CA PHE A 117 -1.68 11.53 5.37
C PHE A 117 -1.16 11.28 6.79
N ALA A 118 -0.02 10.62 6.96
CA ALA A 118 0.49 10.21 8.26
C ALA A 118 0.71 11.36 9.26
N GLY A 119 1.02 12.58 8.77
CA GLY A 119 1.20 13.77 9.61
C GLY A 119 -0.06 14.59 9.85
N THR A 120 -1.23 14.15 9.39
CA THR A 120 -2.48 14.91 9.58
C THR A 120 -3.05 14.72 10.99
N GLU A 121 -3.93 15.64 11.39
CA GLU A 121 -4.60 15.60 12.69
C GLU A 121 -5.42 14.32 12.86
N GLU A 122 -6.09 13.88 11.79
CA GLU A 122 -6.97 12.72 11.77
C GLU A 122 -6.21 11.39 11.72
N ALA A 123 -4.91 11.38 11.39
CA ALA A 123 -4.09 10.18 11.45
C ALA A 123 -3.91 9.72 12.90
N PRO A 124 -3.78 8.39 13.18
CA PRO A 124 -3.54 7.90 14.52
C PRO A 124 -2.20 8.39 15.09
N GLY A 125 -2.09 8.37 16.42
CA GLY A 125 -0.90 8.83 17.14
C GLY A 125 -1.03 10.27 17.62
N GLU A 126 -0.25 10.61 18.63
CA GLU A 126 -0.22 11.93 19.25
C GLU A 126 0.75 12.87 18.54
N VAL A 127 0.54 14.17 18.74
CA VAL A 127 1.48 15.19 18.25
C VAL A 127 2.62 15.32 19.26
N GLU A 128 3.84 15.09 18.81
CA GLU A 128 5.05 15.19 19.59
C GLU A 128 5.83 16.47 19.22
N LEU A 129 6.30 17.18 20.24
CA LEU A 129 7.15 18.36 20.03
C LEU A 129 8.63 17.94 20.09
N PHE A 130 9.35 18.14 18.98
CA PHE A 130 10.77 17.86 18.89
C PHE A 130 11.51 19.02 18.23
N GLN A 131 12.51 19.56 18.88
CA GLN A 131 13.33 20.70 18.42
C GLN A 131 12.49 21.90 17.90
N GLY A 132 11.40 22.23 18.64
CA GLY A 132 10.53 23.36 18.32
C GLY A 132 9.56 23.12 17.13
N ARG A 133 9.44 21.88 16.66
CA ARG A 133 8.51 21.51 15.60
C ARG A 133 7.62 20.36 16.04
N SER A 134 6.39 20.35 15.55
CA SER A 134 5.43 19.29 15.81
C SER A 134 5.56 18.15 14.81
N TYR A 135 5.53 16.93 15.30
CA TYR A 135 5.63 15.69 14.53
C TYR A 135 4.56 14.70 14.98
N LYS A 136 4.30 13.69 14.16
CA LYS A 136 3.56 12.47 14.53
C LYS A 136 4.40 11.25 14.27
N SER A 137 4.27 10.23 15.12
CA SER A 137 4.89 8.93 14.89
C SER A 137 4.27 8.26 13.64
N TYR A 138 5.12 7.63 12.83
CA TYR A 138 4.70 6.91 11.65
C TYR A 138 5.55 5.67 11.46
N ARG A 139 4.92 4.51 11.33
CA ARG A 139 5.62 3.24 11.16
C ARG A 139 5.09 2.43 9.99
N GLY A 140 5.99 1.69 9.34
CA GLY A 140 5.63 0.72 8.31
C GLY A 140 5.02 -0.54 8.90
N MET A 141 4.13 -1.19 8.16
CA MET A 141 3.56 -2.49 8.54
C MET A 141 4.63 -3.57 8.69
N GLY A 142 5.75 -3.47 7.94
CA GLY A 142 6.92 -4.36 8.07
C GLY A 142 7.97 -3.89 9.07
N SER A 143 7.69 -2.86 9.87
CA SER A 143 8.57 -2.47 10.99
C SER A 143 8.52 -3.50 12.11
N LEU A 144 9.59 -3.57 12.91
CA LEU A 144 9.68 -4.55 13.99
C LEU A 144 8.51 -4.41 14.98
N GLY A 145 8.19 -3.18 15.40
CA GLY A 145 7.10 -2.93 16.32
C GLY A 145 5.73 -3.24 15.73
N ALA A 146 5.52 -3.03 14.42
CA ALA A 146 4.28 -3.41 13.78
C ALA A 146 4.14 -4.94 13.67
N MET A 147 5.22 -5.65 13.33
CA MET A 147 5.21 -7.12 13.26
C MET A 147 4.99 -7.76 14.63
N GLN A 148 5.57 -7.22 15.69
CA GLN A 148 5.31 -7.65 17.08
C GLN A 148 3.87 -7.38 17.51
N ALA A 149 3.23 -6.36 16.96
CA ALA A 149 1.83 -6.01 17.21
C ALA A 149 0.83 -6.80 16.33
N GLY A 150 1.29 -7.75 15.52
CA GLY A 150 0.43 -8.69 14.77
C GLY A 150 0.51 -8.60 13.24
N SER A 151 1.35 -7.74 12.66
CA SER A 151 1.47 -7.64 11.19
C SER A 151 2.49 -8.61 10.57
N SER A 152 3.07 -9.53 11.34
CA SER A 152 4.07 -10.50 10.86
C SER A 152 3.51 -11.49 9.82
N ASP A 153 2.23 -11.83 9.91
CA ASP A 153 1.50 -12.65 8.96
C ASP A 153 1.51 -12.07 7.54
N ARG A 154 1.40 -10.74 7.43
CA ARG A 154 1.49 -10.01 6.16
C ARG A 154 2.79 -10.30 5.40
N TYR A 155 3.87 -10.57 6.11
CA TYR A 155 5.22 -10.80 5.58
C TYR A 155 5.61 -12.29 5.58
N PHE A 156 4.68 -13.20 5.83
CA PHE A 156 4.92 -14.64 5.94
C PHE A 156 5.98 -14.99 7.00
N GLN A 157 6.08 -14.17 8.04
CA GLN A 157 7.01 -14.32 9.16
C GLN A 157 6.26 -14.66 10.45
N GLU A 158 5.30 -15.57 10.36
CA GLU A 158 4.58 -16.07 11.54
C GLU A 158 5.58 -16.81 12.45
N GLY A 159 5.65 -16.38 13.71
CA GLY A 159 6.35 -17.14 14.71
C GLY A 159 5.64 -18.48 14.92
N GLY A 160 6.36 -19.59 14.73
CA GLY A 160 5.83 -20.90 15.12
C GLY A 160 5.33 -20.85 16.57
N SER A 161 4.44 -21.76 16.92
CA SER A 161 3.76 -21.90 18.22
C SER A 161 4.67 -21.91 19.46
N ASP A 162 5.97 -21.86 19.29
CA ASP A 162 7.00 -21.96 20.32
C ASP A 162 7.64 -20.60 20.69
N GLY A 163 6.88 -19.50 20.65
CA GLY A 163 7.37 -18.22 21.15
C GLY A 163 8.65 -17.72 20.45
N ALA A 164 8.65 -17.72 19.11
CA ALA A 164 9.79 -17.25 18.34
C ALA A 164 10.15 -15.83 18.75
N SER A 165 11.30 -15.69 19.36
CA SER A 165 11.86 -14.43 19.84
C SER A 165 11.86 -13.42 18.66
N SER A 166 11.60 -12.16 18.95
CA SER A 166 11.70 -11.03 18.00
C SER A 166 13.02 -10.99 17.21
N ALA A 167 14.03 -11.70 17.70
CA ALA A 167 15.34 -11.88 17.05
C ALA A 167 15.31 -12.64 15.71
N LYS A 168 14.21 -13.30 15.37
CA LYS A 168 14.07 -14.03 14.08
C LYS A 168 13.31 -13.23 13.01
N LEU A 169 12.70 -12.10 13.36
CA LEU A 169 11.98 -11.26 12.41
C LEU A 169 12.96 -10.42 11.58
N VAL A 170 12.76 -10.38 10.27
CA VAL A 170 13.49 -9.50 9.36
C VAL A 170 12.60 -8.31 9.01
N PRO A 171 12.88 -7.10 9.52
CA PRO A 171 12.02 -5.95 9.24
C PRO A 171 12.18 -5.47 7.80
N GLU A 172 11.06 -5.21 7.17
CA GLU A 172 10.94 -4.62 5.84
C GLU A 172 10.29 -3.23 5.88
N GLY A 173 10.33 -2.58 7.02
CA GLY A 173 9.81 -1.26 7.26
C GLY A 173 10.52 -0.56 8.41
N ILE A 174 10.41 0.77 8.44
CA ILE A 174 11.01 1.60 9.48
C ILE A 174 9.93 2.20 10.40
N GLU A 175 10.36 2.64 11.56
CA GLU A 175 9.62 3.51 12.48
C GLU A 175 10.29 4.88 12.50
N GLY A 176 9.50 5.94 12.47
CA GLY A 176 10.03 7.29 12.44
C GLY A 176 8.96 8.32 12.74
N GLN A 177 9.30 9.56 12.49
CA GLN A 177 8.41 10.70 12.68
C GLN A 177 8.20 11.44 11.36
N VAL A 178 6.99 11.95 11.17
CA VAL A 178 6.65 12.83 10.04
C VAL A 178 6.20 14.18 10.57
N PRO A 179 6.49 15.29 9.87
CA PRO A 179 6.01 16.60 10.28
C PRO A 179 4.49 16.62 10.41
N TYR A 180 4.00 17.24 11.48
CA TYR A 180 2.57 17.53 11.63
C TYR A 180 2.11 18.51 10.54
N LYS A 181 1.01 18.22 9.89
CA LYS A 181 0.52 18.94 8.69
C LYS A 181 -0.84 19.61 8.91
N GLY A 182 -1.43 19.51 10.10
CA GLY A 182 -2.79 19.98 10.35
C GLY A 182 -3.85 19.08 9.73
N SER A 183 -4.99 19.64 9.36
CA SER A 183 -6.15 18.87 8.88
C SER A 183 -5.91 18.15 7.55
N LEU A 184 -6.42 16.93 7.46
CA LEU A 184 -6.48 16.11 6.25
C LEU A 184 -7.17 16.84 5.08
N VAL A 185 -8.18 17.66 5.38
CA VAL A 185 -8.92 18.41 4.36
C VAL A 185 -8.01 19.28 3.51
N ALA A 186 -7.02 19.95 4.13
CA ALA A 186 -6.05 20.78 3.41
C ALA A 186 -5.17 19.94 2.45
N ILE A 187 -4.76 18.76 2.88
CA ILE A 187 -3.96 17.85 2.05
C ILE A 187 -4.79 17.31 0.87
N ILE A 188 -6.03 16.90 1.12
CA ILE A 188 -6.94 16.44 0.05
C ILE A 188 -7.20 17.56 -0.95
N PHE A 189 -7.45 18.78 -0.49
CA PHE A 189 -7.68 19.94 -1.35
C PHE A 189 -6.47 20.19 -2.26
N GLN A 190 -5.26 20.12 -1.73
CA GLN A 190 -4.02 20.29 -2.49
C GLN A 190 -3.82 19.16 -3.52
N MET A 191 -4.03 17.91 -3.13
CA MET A 191 -3.91 16.75 -4.03
C MET A 191 -4.93 16.80 -5.17
N ALA A 192 -6.19 17.06 -4.85
CA ALA A 192 -7.26 17.19 -5.83
C ALA A 192 -7.06 18.42 -6.74
N GLY A 193 -6.58 19.52 -6.19
CA GLY A 193 -6.23 20.74 -6.94
C GLY A 193 -5.14 20.50 -7.98
N GLY A 194 -4.08 19.79 -7.58
CA GLY A 194 -2.99 19.40 -8.50
C GLY A 194 -3.44 18.42 -9.58
N LEU A 195 -4.26 17.43 -9.24
CA LEU A 195 -4.87 16.53 -10.24
C LEU A 195 -5.74 17.31 -11.23
N ARG A 196 -6.61 18.21 -10.72
CA ARG A 196 -7.44 19.06 -11.57
C ARG A 196 -6.59 19.95 -12.50
N ALA A 197 -5.53 20.54 -11.99
CA ALA A 197 -4.61 21.35 -12.79
C ALA A 197 -3.95 20.52 -13.91
N SER A 198 -3.56 19.28 -13.64
CA SER A 198 -2.93 18.40 -14.65
C SER A 198 -3.87 18.03 -15.81
N MET A 199 -5.20 18.11 -15.59
CA MET A 199 -6.20 17.83 -16.64
C MET A 199 -6.32 18.93 -17.68
N HIS A 200 -5.67 20.08 -17.48
CA HIS A 200 -5.64 21.18 -18.45
C HIS A 200 -4.49 21.04 -19.48
N TYR A 201 -3.58 20.13 -19.26
CA TYR A 201 -2.45 19.85 -20.16
C TYR A 201 -2.64 18.56 -20.94
#